data_e9a2b15929995b96422fa9a0f0054bea
#
_entry.id   e9a2b15929995b96422fa9a0f0054bea
#
_cell.length_a   1.000
_cell.length_b   1.000
_cell.length_c   1.000
_cell.angle_alpha   90.00
_cell.angle_beta   90.00
_cell.angle_gamma   90.00
#
_symmetry.space_group_name_H-M   'P 1'
#
loop_
_entity.id
_entity.type
_entity.pdbx_description
1 polymer ?
#
loop_
_entity_poly.entity_id
_entity_poly.type
_entity_poly.pdbx_seq_one_letter_code
_entity_poly.pdbx_strand_id
1 'polypeptide(L)'
;MAGIGKWQTGFDSKAVGGFLKGGLALTHDALLATKGAAAAAHPSVTDTWGWLISHVFLPNAGIFALVVKSGEVLIGLGLILGCFTTLAAIFGMTMNFAFLLTGTVSTNPQMVLGFLIIIALGAASYKIGLDRFFMKNLTSKFPRLAKGRLRTPFPMEQ
;
A
#
# COMPACT_ATOMS: atom_id res chain seq x y z
N MET A 1 -10.13 -4.83 -9.60
CA MET A 1 -9.41 -6.11 -9.83
C MET A 1 -8.05 -5.88 -10.52
N ALA A 2 -7.29 -4.86 -10.08
CA ALA A 2 -5.99 -4.49 -10.68
C ALA A 2 -4.95 -5.61 -10.61
N GLY A 3 -4.88 -6.34 -9.49
CA GLY A 3 -3.91 -7.40 -9.29
C GLY A 3 -4.05 -8.57 -10.28
N ILE A 4 -5.29 -9.01 -10.58
CA ILE A 4 -5.52 -10.10 -11.56
C ILE A 4 -5.12 -9.66 -12.96
N GLY A 5 -5.42 -8.42 -13.34
CA GLY A 5 -4.99 -7.85 -14.62
C GLY A 5 -3.47 -7.87 -14.80
N LYS A 6 -2.70 -7.60 -13.74
CA LYS A 6 -1.23 -7.63 -13.77
C LYS A 6 -0.64 -9.03 -14.02
N TRP A 7 -1.35 -10.09 -13.61
CA TRP A 7 -0.95 -11.47 -13.93
C TRP A 7 -1.20 -11.82 -15.39
N GLN A 8 -2.22 -11.21 -16.01
CA GLN A 8 -2.59 -11.45 -17.41
C GLN A 8 -1.79 -10.57 -18.39
N THR A 9 -1.43 -9.34 -18.00
CA THR A 9 -0.79 -8.34 -18.88
C THR A 9 0.74 -8.36 -18.84
N GLY A 10 1.37 -9.36 -18.17
CA GLY A 10 2.82 -9.46 -18.13
C GLY A 10 3.50 -8.37 -17.29
N PHE A 11 2.91 -7.99 -16.15
CA PHE A 11 3.56 -7.12 -15.18
C PHE A 11 4.80 -7.82 -14.58
N ASP A 12 5.94 -7.59 -15.22
CA ASP A 12 7.23 -8.21 -14.94
C ASP A 12 8.26 -7.21 -14.42
N SER A 13 9.51 -7.64 -14.32
CA SER A 13 10.62 -6.79 -13.90
C SER A 13 10.86 -5.60 -14.84
N LYS A 14 10.54 -5.72 -16.12
CA LYS A 14 10.68 -4.61 -17.10
C LYS A 14 9.62 -3.53 -16.84
N ALA A 15 8.38 -3.94 -16.57
CA ALA A 15 7.28 -3.02 -16.26
C ALA A 15 7.58 -2.25 -14.96
N VAL A 16 8.01 -2.95 -13.90
CA VAL A 16 8.42 -2.32 -12.64
C VAL A 16 9.66 -1.45 -12.84
N GLY A 17 10.66 -1.92 -13.57
CA GLY A 17 11.87 -1.15 -13.88
C GLY A 17 11.55 0.13 -14.65
N GLY A 18 10.65 0.08 -15.64
CA GLY A 18 10.17 1.25 -16.38
C GLY A 18 9.47 2.27 -15.46
N PHE A 19 8.57 1.78 -14.60
CA PHE A 19 7.88 2.58 -13.60
C PHE A 19 8.87 3.30 -12.64
N LEU A 20 9.83 2.57 -12.09
CA LEU A 20 10.84 3.10 -11.16
C LEU A 20 11.76 4.12 -11.84
N LYS A 21 12.19 3.87 -13.09
CA LYS A 21 12.95 4.83 -13.89
C LYS A 21 12.15 6.10 -14.17
N GLY A 22 10.85 5.97 -14.43
CA GLY A 22 9.94 7.11 -14.53
C GLY A 22 9.93 7.96 -13.27
N GLY A 23 9.92 7.33 -12.08
CA GLY A 23 10.05 8.03 -10.80
C GLY A 23 11.40 8.73 -10.64
N LEU A 24 12.51 8.08 -11.00
CA LEU A 24 13.85 8.69 -10.95
C LEU A 24 13.95 9.95 -11.84
N ALA A 25 13.27 9.97 -12.97
CA ALA A 25 13.24 11.14 -13.85
C ALA A 25 12.53 12.37 -13.24
N LEU A 26 11.84 12.19 -12.11
CA LEU A 26 11.12 13.25 -11.37
C LEU A 26 11.86 13.75 -10.12
N THR A 27 13.10 13.28 -9.88
CA THR A 27 13.98 13.79 -8.82
C THR A 27 14.56 15.15 -9.20
N HIS A 28 15.03 15.91 -8.21
CA HIS A 28 15.63 17.22 -8.41
C HIS A 28 16.74 17.20 -9.47
N ASP A 29 17.74 16.32 -9.30
CA ASP A 29 18.91 16.28 -10.19
C ASP A 29 18.54 15.87 -11.61
N ALA A 30 17.63 14.91 -11.77
CA ALA A 30 17.16 14.50 -13.09
C ALA A 30 16.37 15.59 -13.80
N LEU A 31 15.52 16.34 -13.07
CA LEU A 31 14.78 17.49 -13.61
C LEU A 31 15.71 18.64 -13.97
N LEU A 32 16.71 18.92 -13.15
CA LEU A 32 17.71 19.95 -13.42
C LEU A 32 18.47 19.65 -14.70
N ALA A 33 18.89 18.40 -14.90
CA ALA A 33 19.63 17.97 -16.10
C ALA A 33 18.79 17.96 -17.38
N THR A 34 17.48 17.71 -17.28
CA THR A 34 16.62 17.50 -18.47
C THR A 34 15.68 18.65 -18.79
N LYS A 35 15.19 19.36 -17.77
CA LYS A 35 14.15 20.40 -17.90
C LYS A 35 14.54 21.77 -17.33
N GLY A 36 15.71 21.85 -16.69
CA GLY A 36 16.26 23.08 -16.13
C GLY A 36 15.74 23.44 -14.72
N ALA A 37 16.28 24.55 -14.19
CA ALA A 37 16.11 24.95 -12.79
C ALA A 37 14.65 25.19 -12.37
N ALA A 38 13.80 25.71 -13.26
CA ALA A 38 12.40 25.96 -12.94
C ALA A 38 11.62 24.68 -12.65
N ALA A 39 11.88 23.59 -13.39
CA ALA A 39 11.27 22.30 -13.15
C ALA A 39 11.85 21.59 -11.91
N ALA A 40 13.15 21.77 -11.68
CA ALA A 40 13.86 21.18 -10.53
C ALA A 40 13.47 21.84 -9.19
N ALA A 41 12.89 23.05 -9.20
CA ALA A 41 12.43 23.72 -7.99
C ALA A 41 11.29 22.98 -7.27
N HIS A 42 10.54 22.13 -8.00
CA HIS A 42 9.39 21.39 -7.46
C HIS A 42 9.43 19.90 -7.87
N PRO A 43 10.41 19.12 -7.37
CA PRO A 43 10.51 17.71 -7.72
C PRO A 43 9.35 16.92 -7.12
N SER A 44 8.76 16.02 -7.91
CA SER A 44 7.68 15.15 -7.42
C SER A 44 8.20 13.93 -6.64
N VAL A 45 9.48 13.62 -6.78
CA VAL A 45 10.17 12.52 -6.08
C VAL A 45 11.33 13.11 -5.30
N THR A 46 11.36 12.85 -3.99
CA THR A 46 12.45 13.32 -3.11
C THR A 46 13.74 12.55 -3.38
N ASP A 47 14.89 13.18 -3.13
CA ASP A 47 16.20 12.57 -3.37
C ASP A 47 16.41 11.31 -2.52
N THR A 48 15.91 11.30 -1.27
CA THR A 48 15.93 10.10 -0.41
C THR A 48 15.16 8.95 -1.03
N TRP A 49 13.96 9.21 -1.59
CA TRP A 49 13.19 8.18 -2.26
C TRP A 49 13.83 7.74 -3.57
N GLY A 50 14.41 8.68 -4.31
CA GLY A 50 15.22 8.40 -5.51
C GLY A 50 16.41 7.50 -5.21
N TRP A 51 17.08 7.72 -4.09
CA TRP A 51 18.17 6.84 -3.63
C TRP A 51 17.65 5.41 -3.35
N LEU A 52 16.52 5.26 -2.64
CA LEU A 52 15.89 3.95 -2.42
C LEU A 52 15.50 3.27 -3.74
N ILE A 53 14.94 4.04 -4.69
CA ILE A 53 14.60 3.49 -6.01
C ILE A 53 15.83 2.94 -6.69
N SER A 54 16.93 3.69 -6.74
CA SER A 54 18.14 3.32 -7.49
C SER A 54 18.91 2.17 -6.84
N HIS A 55 19.01 2.14 -5.50
CA HIS A 55 19.87 1.18 -4.79
C HIS A 55 19.13 -0.06 -4.26
N VAL A 56 17.82 0.03 -4.03
CA VAL A 56 17.04 -1.07 -3.45
C VAL A 56 16.01 -1.61 -4.42
N PHE A 57 15.16 -0.76 -4.97
CA PHE A 57 13.99 -1.24 -5.73
C PHE A 57 14.36 -1.65 -7.15
N LEU A 58 15.17 -0.87 -7.84
CA LEU A 58 15.52 -1.12 -9.23
C LEU A 58 16.38 -2.38 -9.41
N PRO A 59 17.42 -2.65 -8.59
CA PRO A 59 18.17 -3.91 -8.67
C PRO A 59 17.30 -5.14 -8.40
N ASN A 60 16.25 -4.99 -7.59
CA ASN A 60 15.34 -6.06 -7.18
C ASN A 60 13.97 -5.98 -7.86
N ALA A 61 13.85 -5.34 -9.03
CA ALA A 61 12.59 -5.08 -9.72
C ALA A 61 11.75 -6.35 -9.97
N GLY A 62 12.38 -7.51 -10.18
CA GLY A 62 11.67 -8.79 -10.32
C GLY A 62 10.98 -9.24 -9.04
N ILE A 63 11.63 -9.10 -7.89
CA ILE A 63 11.05 -9.41 -6.58
C ILE A 63 9.89 -8.45 -6.30
N PHE A 64 10.08 -7.15 -6.55
CA PHE A 64 9.03 -6.15 -6.37
C PHE A 64 7.84 -6.37 -7.31
N ALA A 65 8.06 -6.81 -8.55
CA ALA A 65 6.98 -7.19 -9.45
C ALA A 65 6.11 -8.31 -8.85
N LEU A 66 6.74 -9.34 -8.27
CA LEU A 66 6.04 -10.44 -7.62
C LEU A 66 5.29 -9.96 -6.37
N VAL A 67 5.96 -9.17 -5.50
CA VAL A 67 5.37 -8.63 -4.27
C VAL A 67 4.16 -7.75 -4.57
N VAL A 68 4.27 -6.86 -5.56
CA VAL A 68 3.18 -5.95 -5.93
C VAL A 68 1.97 -6.72 -6.45
N LYS A 69 2.15 -7.59 -7.46
CA LYS A 69 1.00 -8.30 -8.04
C LYS A 69 0.36 -9.30 -7.07
N SER A 70 1.15 -10.00 -6.25
CA SER A 70 0.62 -10.92 -5.24
C SER A 70 -0.03 -10.14 -4.09
N GLY A 71 0.61 -9.05 -3.64
CA GLY A 71 0.09 -8.18 -2.59
C GLY A 71 -1.26 -7.57 -2.95
N GLU A 72 -1.43 -7.04 -4.17
CA GLU A 72 -2.72 -6.50 -4.62
C GLU A 72 -3.84 -7.56 -4.61
N VAL A 73 -3.54 -8.79 -5.02
CA VAL A 73 -4.51 -9.90 -4.98
C VAL A 73 -4.87 -10.25 -3.53
N LEU A 74 -3.87 -10.40 -2.66
CA LEU A 74 -4.08 -10.74 -1.25
C LEU A 74 -4.83 -9.66 -0.50
N ILE A 75 -4.48 -8.38 -0.72
CA ILE A 75 -5.18 -7.23 -0.15
C ILE A 75 -6.65 -7.24 -0.62
N GLY A 76 -6.88 -7.38 -1.92
CA GLY A 76 -8.23 -7.43 -2.49
C GLY A 76 -9.07 -8.57 -1.92
N LEU A 77 -8.52 -9.78 -1.84
CA LEU A 77 -9.18 -10.93 -1.23
C LEU A 77 -9.45 -10.73 0.26
N GLY A 78 -8.46 -10.21 1.00
CA GLY A 78 -8.60 -9.91 2.42
C GLY A 78 -9.74 -8.95 2.70
N LEU A 79 -9.86 -7.88 1.90
CA LEU A 79 -10.94 -6.90 2.03
C LEU A 79 -12.31 -7.45 1.62
N ILE A 80 -12.40 -8.22 0.52
CA ILE A 80 -13.66 -8.80 0.02
C ILE A 80 -14.21 -9.84 0.98
N LEU A 81 -13.34 -10.73 1.50
CA LEU A 81 -13.72 -11.79 2.43
C LEU A 81 -13.89 -11.28 3.86
N GLY A 82 -13.46 -10.04 4.14
CA GLY A 82 -13.40 -9.53 5.51
C GLY A 82 -12.46 -10.37 6.39
N CYS A 83 -11.30 -10.76 5.83
CA CYS A 83 -10.28 -11.57 6.49
C CYS A 83 -9.03 -10.72 6.70
N PHE A 84 -8.62 -10.51 7.98
CA PHE A 84 -7.54 -9.59 8.32
C PHE A 84 -7.72 -8.19 7.71
N THR A 85 -8.96 -7.70 7.71
CA THR A 85 -9.38 -6.47 7.01
C THR A 85 -8.49 -5.28 7.31
N THR A 86 -8.22 -5.01 8.59
CA THR A 86 -7.37 -3.89 9.01
C THR A 86 -5.93 -4.06 8.52
N LEU A 87 -5.39 -5.29 8.60
CA LEU A 87 -4.04 -5.59 8.13
C LEU A 87 -3.93 -5.43 6.61
N ALA A 88 -4.92 -5.95 5.87
CA ALA A 88 -5.01 -5.77 4.42
C ALA A 88 -5.08 -4.28 4.04
N ALA A 89 -5.85 -3.48 4.79
CA ALA A 89 -5.94 -2.04 4.57
C ALA A 89 -4.61 -1.32 4.84
N ILE A 90 -3.87 -1.68 5.90
CA ILE A 90 -2.55 -1.11 6.20
C ILE A 90 -1.55 -1.43 5.07
N PHE A 91 -1.48 -2.68 4.62
CA PHE A 91 -0.60 -3.06 3.51
C PHE A 91 -1.00 -2.37 2.20
N GLY A 92 -2.30 -2.28 1.91
CA GLY A 92 -2.81 -1.56 0.74
C GLY A 92 -2.46 -0.07 0.78
N MET A 93 -2.62 0.57 1.92
CA MET A 93 -2.23 1.96 2.13
C MET A 93 -0.72 2.17 1.93
N THR A 94 0.12 1.32 2.53
CA THR A 94 1.58 1.38 2.38
C THR A 94 2.00 1.24 0.92
N MET A 95 1.40 0.31 0.18
CA MET A 95 1.68 0.12 -1.24
C MET A 95 1.28 1.34 -2.07
N ASN A 96 0.11 1.95 -1.79
CA ASN A 96 -0.33 3.16 -2.47
C ASN A 96 0.57 4.37 -2.15
N PHE A 97 1.05 4.49 -0.91
CA PHE A 97 2.03 5.52 -0.56
C PHE A 97 3.34 5.33 -1.33
N ALA A 98 3.84 4.11 -1.48
CA ALA A 98 5.03 3.86 -2.29
C ALA A 98 4.85 4.30 -3.74
N PHE A 99 3.67 4.09 -4.34
CA PHE A 99 3.36 4.60 -5.68
C PHE A 99 3.30 6.11 -5.73
N LEU A 100 2.67 6.77 -4.75
CA LEU A 100 2.62 8.23 -4.66
C LEU A 100 4.02 8.84 -4.53
N LEU A 101 4.87 8.29 -3.65
CA LEU A 101 6.24 8.72 -3.46
C LEU A 101 7.11 8.51 -4.71
N THR A 102 6.72 7.60 -5.61
CA THR A 102 7.36 7.39 -6.91
C THR A 102 6.81 8.36 -8.00
N GLY A 103 5.98 9.32 -7.61
CA GLY A 103 5.44 10.35 -8.49
C GLY A 103 4.17 9.94 -9.26
N THR A 104 3.56 8.79 -8.91
CA THR A 104 2.35 8.33 -9.60
C THR A 104 1.11 8.71 -8.79
N VAL A 105 0.40 9.74 -9.24
CA VAL A 105 -0.83 10.20 -8.58
C VAL A 105 -2.00 9.26 -8.89
N SER A 106 -2.46 9.18 -10.13
CA SER A 106 -3.57 8.32 -10.58
C SER A 106 -4.73 8.26 -9.56
N THR A 107 -5.23 7.05 -9.25
CA THR A 107 -6.27 6.77 -8.24
C THR A 107 -5.72 6.51 -6.84
N ASN A 108 -4.40 6.58 -6.65
CA ASN A 108 -3.76 6.25 -5.37
C ASN A 108 -4.26 7.11 -4.19
N PRO A 109 -4.49 8.44 -4.33
CA PRO A 109 -5.00 9.25 -3.22
C PRO A 109 -6.38 8.81 -2.74
N GLN A 110 -7.30 8.48 -3.66
CA GLN A 110 -8.64 7.99 -3.31
C GLN A 110 -8.57 6.63 -2.60
N MET A 111 -7.66 5.75 -3.04
CA MET A 111 -7.45 4.45 -2.39
C MET A 111 -6.88 4.62 -0.98
N VAL A 112 -5.93 5.54 -0.78
CA VAL A 112 -5.40 5.86 0.56
C VAL A 112 -6.51 6.33 1.49
N LEU A 113 -7.39 7.25 1.04
CA LEU A 113 -8.55 7.68 1.83
C LEU A 113 -9.48 6.52 2.17
N GLY A 114 -9.76 5.62 1.21
CA GLY A 114 -10.56 4.42 1.45
C GLY A 114 -9.94 3.51 2.51
N PHE A 115 -8.63 3.27 2.45
CA PHE A 115 -7.92 2.47 3.45
C PHE A 115 -7.92 3.14 4.84
N LEU A 116 -7.76 4.47 4.91
CA LEU A 116 -7.85 5.21 6.17
C LEU A 116 -9.22 5.05 6.82
N ILE A 117 -10.30 5.13 6.05
CA ILE A 117 -11.66 4.90 6.55
C ILE A 117 -11.79 3.47 7.09
N ILE A 118 -11.32 2.47 6.37
CA ILE A 118 -11.37 1.06 6.81
C ILE A 118 -10.58 0.87 8.11
N ILE A 119 -9.38 1.47 8.23
CA ILE A 119 -8.56 1.40 9.43
C ILE A 119 -9.24 2.10 10.61
N ALA A 120 -9.83 3.28 10.38
CA ALA A 120 -10.55 4.04 11.40
C ALA A 120 -11.79 3.28 11.92
N LEU A 121 -12.49 2.56 11.03
CA LEU A 121 -13.63 1.71 11.37
C LEU A 121 -13.21 0.37 11.98
N GLY A 122 -11.93 0.07 12.09
CA GLY A 122 -11.28 -1.19 12.42
C GLY A 122 -12.04 -2.12 13.36
N ALA A 123 -12.51 -1.61 14.53
CA ALA A 123 -13.30 -2.41 15.48
C ALA A 123 -14.68 -2.84 14.94
N ALA A 124 -15.27 -2.10 14.01
CA ALA A 124 -16.55 -2.44 13.40
C ALA A 124 -16.39 -3.46 12.25
N SER A 125 -15.21 -3.51 11.61
CA SER A 125 -14.97 -4.39 10.47
C SER A 125 -14.97 -5.88 10.83
N TYR A 126 -14.64 -6.27 12.10
CA TYR A 126 -14.71 -7.69 12.48
C TYR A 126 -16.13 -8.17 12.82
N LYS A 127 -17.13 -7.31 12.84
CA LYS A 127 -18.53 -7.74 13.03
C LYS A 127 -19.10 -8.38 11.76
N ILE A 128 -18.51 -8.04 10.60
CA ILE A 128 -18.94 -8.46 9.27
C ILE A 128 -17.75 -9.12 8.59
N GLY A 129 -17.88 -10.39 8.17
CA GLY A 129 -16.83 -11.12 7.45
C GLY A 129 -16.18 -12.25 8.24
N LEU A 130 -15.16 -12.86 7.65
CA LEU A 130 -14.42 -14.00 8.23
C LEU A 130 -13.60 -13.61 9.47
N ASP A 131 -13.28 -12.34 9.66
CA ASP A 131 -12.58 -11.83 10.85
C ASP A 131 -13.32 -12.21 12.16
N ARG A 132 -14.64 -12.32 12.12
CA ARG A 132 -15.45 -12.75 13.27
C ARG A 132 -15.05 -14.15 13.75
N PHE A 133 -14.78 -15.08 12.84
CA PHE A 133 -14.41 -16.46 13.17
C PHE A 133 -12.96 -16.55 13.64
N PHE A 134 -12.06 -15.84 12.95
CA PHE A 134 -10.63 -15.82 13.30
C PHE A 134 -10.39 -15.16 14.65
N MET A 135 -11.03 -14.01 14.92
CA MET A 135 -10.86 -13.30 16.18
C MET A 135 -11.44 -14.08 17.37
N LYS A 136 -12.54 -14.82 17.19
CA LYS A 136 -13.08 -15.69 18.24
C LYS A 136 -12.08 -16.77 18.65
N ASN A 137 -11.43 -17.43 17.68
CA ASN A 137 -10.42 -18.46 17.94
C ASN A 137 -9.11 -17.88 18.46
N LEU A 138 -8.69 -16.72 17.97
CA LEU A 138 -7.46 -16.07 18.39
C LEU A 138 -7.55 -15.57 19.83
N THR A 139 -8.67 -14.93 20.22
CA THR A 139 -8.89 -14.45 21.59
C THR A 139 -9.06 -15.59 22.60
N SER A 140 -9.57 -16.75 22.18
CA SER A 140 -9.64 -17.92 23.04
C SER A 140 -8.25 -18.53 23.34
N LYS A 141 -7.34 -18.52 22.36
CA LYS A 141 -5.96 -19.03 22.52
C LYS A 141 -5.00 -18.03 23.18
N PHE A 142 -5.24 -16.73 22.99
CA PHE A 142 -4.39 -15.66 23.50
C PHE A 142 -5.20 -14.59 24.25
N PRO A 143 -5.68 -14.86 25.48
CA PRO A 143 -6.52 -13.94 26.23
C PRO A 143 -5.84 -12.59 26.56
N ARG A 144 -4.50 -12.53 26.50
CA ARG A 144 -3.75 -11.27 26.68
C ARG A 144 -3.96 -10.28 25.53
N LEU A 145 -4.19 -10.75 24.31
CA LEU A 145 -4.53 -9.89 23.15
C LEU A 145 -5.93 -9.29 23.27
N ALA A 146 -6.84 -9.99 23.94
CA ALA A 146 -8.20 -9.48 24.21
C ALA A 146 -8.21 -8.35 25.25
N LYS A 147 -7.28 -8.34 26.22
CA LYS A 147 -7.13 -7.29 27.24
C LYS A 147 -6.51 -6.00 26.69
N GLY A 148 -5.75 -6.07 25.60
CA GLY A 148 -5.14 -4.92 24.94
C GLY A 148 -6.06 -4.21 23.94
N ARG A 149 -7.38 -4.40 24.01
CA ARG A 149 -8.35 -3.67 23.20
C ARG A 149 -8.09 -2.18 23.35
N LEU A 150 -7.63 -1.54 22.29
CA LEU A 150 -7.70 -0.10 22.14
C LEU A 150 -9.14 0.30 22.51
N ARG A 151 -9.30 0.96 23.65
CA ARG A 151 -10.58 1.57 24.05
C ARG A 151 -10.96 2.47 22.87
N THR A 152 -12.03 2.13 22.18
CA THR A 152 -12.60 3.05 21.19
C THR A 152 -12.93 4.34 21.96
N PRO A 153 -12.53 5.52 21.46
CA PRO A 153 -12.79 6.79 22.12
C PRO A 153 -14.30 7.14 22.18
N PHE A 154 -15.15 6.31 21.61
CA PHE A 154 -16.60 6.47 21.62
C PHE A 154 -17.21 5.32 22.43
N PRO A 155 -17.79 5.60 23.63
CA PRO A 155 -18.64 4.65 24.32
C PRO A 155 -19.89 4.41 23.46
N MET A 156 -19.98 3.23 22.85
CA MET A 156 -21.24 2.76 22.30
C MET A 156 -22.10 2.36 23.47
N GLU A 157 -23.02 3.23 23.84
CA GLU A 157 -24.08 2.90 24.79
C GLU A 157 -24.83 1.65 24.33
N GLN A 158 -25.14 0.82 25.31
CA GLN A 158 -25.80 -0.49 25.15
C GLN A 158 -27.25 -0.32 24.67
#